data_ef45195583948b7c71f07d9d6830f7b7
#
_entry.id   ef45195583948b7c71f07d9d6830f7b7
#
_cell.length_a   1.000
_cell.length_b   1.000
_cell.length_c   1.000
_cell.angle_alpha   90.00
_cell.angle_beta   90.00
_cell.angle_gamma   90.00
#
_symmetry.space_group_name_H-M   'P 1'
#
loop_
_entity.id
_entity.type
_entity.pdbx_description
1 polymer ?
#
loop_
_entity_poly.entity_id
_entity_poly.type
_entity_poly.pdbx_seq_one_letter_code
_entity_poly.pdbx_strand_id
1 'polypeptide(L)'
;MRLTSNTFAGKLFARWGPVKGAKSYEVEICADPPVEENFHSLTPSTSGTYVIEDLASATRQWLRVRGVSKKSVGPWSQLANKVVP
;
A
#
# COMPACT_ATOMS: atom_id res chain seq x y z
N MET A 1 -2.72 -4.46 7.76
CA MET A 1 -2.29 -4.69 6.37
C MET A 1 -1.15 -5.69 6.33
N ARG A 2 -1.15 -6.56 5.37
CA ARG A 2 -0.09 -7.53 5.16
C ARG A 2 0.54 -7.30 3.79
N LEU A 3 1.87 -7.21 3.75
CA LEU A 3 2.63 -7.21 2.52
C LEU A 3 3.25 -8.58 2.31
N THR A 4 3.12 -9.11 1.11
CA THR A 4 3.75 -10.36 0.73
C THR A 4 4.54 -10.17 -0.56
N SER A 5 5.52 -11.01 -0.75
CA SER A 5 6.25 -11.10 -2.01
C SER A 5 6.22 -12.54 -2.47
N ASN A 6 6.43 -12.73 -3.75
CA ASN A 6 6.60 -14.06 -4.30
C ASN A 6 7.82 -14.04 -5.23
N THR A 7 7.90 -14.96 -6.17
CA THR A 7 9.06 -15.08 -7.05
C THR A 7 9.09 -14.03 -8.17
N PHE A 8 8.11 -13.13 -8.26
CA PHE A 8 8.07 -12.13 -9.32
C PHE A 8 8.92 -10.91 -8.95
N ALA A 9 9.98 -10.69 -9.71
CA ALA A 9 10.84 -9.54 -9.51
C ALA A 9 10.06 -8.24 -9.74
N GLY A 10 10.35 -7.22 -8.92
CA GLY A 10 9.74 -5.91 -9.08
C GLY A 10 8.30 -5.80 -8.61
N LYS A 11 7.74 -6.82 -7.95
CA LYS A 11 6.35 -6.82 -7.53
C LYS A 11 6.21 -7.07 -6.05
N LEU A 12 5.22 -6.41 -5.45
CA LEU A 12 4.75 -6.68 -4.09
C LEU A 12 3.25 -6.84 -4.11
N PHE A 13 2.74 -7.65 -3.21
CA PHE A 13 1.31 -7.90 -3.06
C PHE A 13 0.88 -7.38 -1.70
N ALA A 14 -0.12 -6.51 -1.67
CA ALA A 14 -0.67 -5.96 -0.45
C ALA A 14 -2.07 -6.50 -0.22
N ARG A 15 -2.39 -6.75 1.04
CA ARG A 15 -3.73 -7.18 1.46
C ARG A 15 -4.07 -6.51 2.78
N TRP A 16 -5.29 -6.04 2.89
CA TRP A 16 -5.78 -5.43 4.13
C TRP A 16 -7.22 -5.86 4.37
N GLY A 17 -7.65 -5.74 5.64
CA GLY A 17 -9.02 -6.04 6.00
C GLY A 17 -9.97 -4.93 5.54
N PRO A 18 -11.23 -5.27 5.25
CA PRO A 18 -12.22 -4.27 4.85
C PRO A 18 -12.49 -3.28 5.97
N VAL A 19 -12.68 -2.02 5.60
CA VAL A 19 -13.07 -0.96 6.53
C VAL A 19 -14.56 -0.69 6.31
N LYS A 20 -15.33 -0.75 7.39
CA LYS A 20 -16.77 -0.56 7.33
C LYS A 20 -17.09 0.82 6.75
N GLY A 21 -17.94 0.85 5.73
CA GLY A 21 -18.36 2.09 5.08
C GLY A 21 -17.43 2.59 4.00
N ALA A 22 -16.26 1.98 3.83
CA ALA A 22 -15.32 2.40 2.80
C ALA A 22 -15.85 2.04 1.41
N LYS A 23 -15.77 2.97 0.48
CA LYS A 23 -16.11 2.76 -0.92
C LYS A 23 -14.87 2.46 -1.75
N SER A 24 -13.74 2.97 -1.32
CA SER A 24 -12.47 2.74 -1.96
C SER A 24 -11.35 2.88 -0.93
N TYR A 25 -10.14 2.60 -1.37
CA TYR A 25 -8.96 2.70 -0.50
C TYR A 25 -7.89 3.49 -1.21
N GLU A 26 -7.30 4.43 -0.48
CA GLU A 26 -6.10 5.11 -0.97
C GLU A 26 -4.87 4.35 -0.48
N VAL A 27 -3.95 4.12 -1.39
CA VAL A 27 -2.70 3.40 -1.12
C VAL A 27 -1.54 4.33 -1.42
N GLU A 28 -0.62 4.45 -0.48
CA GLU A 28 0.59 5.24 -0.69
C GLU A 28 1.82 4.39 -0.45
N ILE A 29 2.87 4.70 -1.19
CA ILE A 29 4.13 3.98 -1.13
C ILE A 29 5.29 4.97 -0.94
N CYS A 30 6.32 4.50 -0.24
CA CYS A 30 7.52 5.26 0.01
C CYS A 30 8.73 4.32 0.04
N ALA A 31 9.83 4.76 -0.57
CA ALA A 31 11.09 4.03 -0.45
C ALA A 31 11.66 4.19 0.97
N ASP A 32 12.48 3.25 1.38
CA ASP A 32 13.15 3.30 2.69
C ASP A 32 14.20 4.41 2.73
N PRO A 33 14.27 5.23 3.78
CA PRO A 33 13.43 5.25 4.97
C PRO A 33 12.07 5.93 4.74
N PRO A 34 11.04 5.56 5.52
CA PRO A 34 9.70 6.13 5.34
C PRO A 34 9.62 7.54 5.91
N VAL A 35 9.72 8.52 5.06
CA VAL A 35 9.62 9.94 5.39
C VAL A 35 8.30 10.46 4.83
N GLU A 36 7.54 11.18 5.65
CA GLU A 36 6.17 11.60 5.31
C GLU A 36 6.09 12.28 3.95
N GLU A 37 6.98 13.21 3.66
CA GLU A 37 6.95 13.96 2.41
C GLU A 37 7.32 13.12 1.18
N ASN A 38 7.84 11.92 1.38
CA ASN A 38 8.24 11.04 0.27
C ASN A 38 7.18 10.01 -0.09
N PHE A 39 6.09 9.93 0.68
CA PHE A 39 4.98 9.07 0.31
C PHE A 39 4.27 9.65 -0.91
N HIS A 40 3.94 8.79 -1.86
CA HIS A 40 3.16 9.20 -3.03
C HIS A 40 2.04 8.20 -3.28
N SER A 41 0.97 8.70 -3.87
CA SER A 41 -0.23 7.91 -4.09
C SER A 41 -0.08 6.97 -5.27
N LEU A 42 -0.61 5.77 -5.08
CA LEU A 42 -0.84 4.82 -6.17
C LEU A 42 -2.29 4.95 -6.61
N THR A 43 -2.65 4.24 -7.69
CA THR A 43 -4.04 4.19 -8.15
C THR A 43 -4.92 3.66 -7.01
N PRO A 44 -6.04 4.33 -6.70
CA PRO A 44 -6.94 3.83 -5.66
C PRO A 44 -7.47 2.43 -5.97
N SER A 45 -7.73 1.65 -4.92
CA SER A 45 -8.28 0.31 -5.02
C SER A 45 -9.71 0.29 -4.49
N THR A 46 -10.56 -0.53 -5.08
CA THR A 46 -11.91 -0.78 -4.56
C THR A 46 -11.99 -2.13 -3.85
N SER A 47 -10.89 -2.87 -3.81
CA SER A 47 -10.84 -4.17 -3.15
C SER A 47 -9.85 -4.14 -1.99
N GLY A 48 -9.75 -5.25 -1.26
CA GLY A 48 -8.81 -5.37 -0.16
C GLY A 48 -7.43 -5.87 -0.56
N THR A 49 -7.13 -5.87 -1.85
CA THR A 49 -5.85 -6.36 -2.36
C THR A 49 -5.29 -5.39 -3.40
N TYR A 50 -3.98 -5.42 -3.55
CA TYR A 50 -3.30 -4.54 -4.49
C TYR A 50 -1.98 -5.18 -4.92
N VAL A 51 -1.70 -5.13 -6.21
CA VAL A 51 -0.42 -5.56 -6.77
C VAL A 51 0.36 -4.31 -7.17
N ILE A 52 1.53 -4.13 -6.57
CA ILE A 52 2.42 -3.01 -6.89
C ILE A 52 3.49 -3.55 -7.83
N GLU A 53 3.61 -2.93 -9.01
CA GLU A 53 4.54 -3.35 -10.04
C GLU A 53 5.61 -2.30 -10.29
N ASP A 54 6.59 -2.65 -11.11
CA ASP A 54 7.65 -1.75 -11.56
C ASP A 54 8.50 -1.19 -10.41
N LEU A 55 8.67 -1.98 -9.35
CA LEU A 55 9.51 -1.61 -8.23
C LEU A 55 10.95 -2.08 -8.47
N ALA A 56 11.91 -1.33 -7.95
CA ALA A 56 13.30 -1.73 -8.02
C ALA A 56 13.57 -2.94 -7.12
N SER A 57 14.13 -4.01 -7.67
CA SER A 57 14.47 -5.20 -6.92
C SER A 57 15.49 -4.89 -5.83
N ALA A 58 15.44 -5.64 -4.74
CA ALA A 58 16.32 -5.51 -3.58
C ALA A 58 16.17 -4.18 -2.83
N THR A 59 15.11 -3.43 -3.07
CA THR A 59 14.81 -2.21 -2.30
C THR A 59 13.69 -2.49 -1.30
N ARG A 60 13.75 -1.82 -0.15
CA ARG A 60 12.68 -1.91 0.83
C ARG A 60 11.65 -0.83 0.53
N GLN A 61 10.38 -1.22 0.48
CA GLN A 61 9.27 -0.30 0.24
C GLN A 61 8.33 -0.31 1.44
N TRP A 62 7.78 0.85 1.74
CA TRP A 62 6.84 1.06 2.84
C TRP A 62 5.51 1.46 2.26
N LEU A 63 4.44 0.85 2.77
CA LEU A 63 3.09 1.12 2.31
C LEU A 63 2.19 1.49 3.47
N ARG A 64 1.18 2.30 3.15
CA ARG A 64 0.06 2.57 4.04
C ARG A 64 -1.21 2.66 3.23
N VAL A 65 -2.35 2.37 3.87
CA VAL A 65 -3.65 2.37 3.22
C VAL A 65 -4.66 3.02 4.16
N ARG A 66 -5.65 3.69 3.57
CA ARG A 66 -6.79 4.22 4.33
C ARG A 66 -8.06 4.03 3.52
N GLY A 67 -9.18 3.84 4.25
CA GLY A 67 -10.48 3.75 3.64
C GLY A 67 -11.03 5.12 3.31
N VAL A 68 -11.70 5.22 2.18
CA VAL A 68 -12.37 6.46 1.75
C VAL A 68 -13.84 6.15 1.59
N SER A 69 -14.68 6.89 2.31
CA SER A 69 -16.12 6.81 2.17
C SER A 69 -16.64 8.00 1.39
N LYS A 70 -17.94 8.01 1.13
CA LYS A 70 -18.58 9.09 0.40
C LYS A 70 -18.42 10.44 1.09
N LYS A 71 -18.27 10.44 2.41
CA LYS A 71 -18.27 11.68 3.21
C LYS A 71 -16.95 11.97 3.91
N SER A 72 -16.07 10.99 4.01
CA SER A 72 -14.87 11.18 4.83
C SER A 72 -13.75 10.23 4.42
N VAL A 73 -12.56 10.57 4.90
CA VAL A 73 -11.36 9.77 4.72
C VAL A 73 -10.96 9.26 6.10
N GLY A 74 -10.74 7.95 6.21
CA GLY A 74 -10.32 7.35 7.47
C GLY A 74 -8.84 7.55 7.76
N PRO A 75 -8.38 7.09 8.93
CA PRO A 75 -6.98 7.20 9.29
C PRO A 75 -6.13 6.24 8.48
N TRP A 76 -4.84 6.59 8.34
CA TRP A 76 -3.88 5.69 7.71
C TRP A 76 -3.68 4.45 8.58
N SER A 77 -3.48 3.30 7.93
CA SER A 77 -3.07 2.09 8.60
C SER A 77 -1.67 2.23 9.18
N GLN A 78 -1.27 1.28 10.00
CA GLN A 78 0.13 1.16 10.37
C GLN A 78 0.97 0.92 9.11
N LEU A 79 2.20 1.39 9.14
CA LEU A 79 3.12 1.17 8.02
C LEU A 79 3.48 -0.31 7.93
N ALA A 80 3.50 -0.82 6.71
CA ALA A 80 4.00 -2.16 6.42
C ALA A 80 5.16 -2.02 5.44
N ASN A 81 6.12 -2.92 5.55
CA ASN A 81 7.29 -2.87 4.67
C ASN A 81 7.69 -4.25 4.19
N LYS A 82 8.36 -4.28 3.05
CA LYS A 82 8.88 -5.51 2.46
C LYS A 82 10.00 -5.17 1.49
N VAL A 83 10.98 -6.05 1.42
CA VAL A 83 12.01 -5.94 0.39
C VAL A 83 11.47 -6.53 -0.91
N VAL A 84 11.61 -5.79 -1.99
CA VAL A 84 11.13 -6.21 -3.31
C VAL A 84 12.02 -7.33 -3.85
N PRO A 85 11.42 -8.43 -4.33
CA PRO A 85 12.19 -9.50 -4.97
C PRO A 85 12.94 -9.06 -6.21
#